data_f5e4e056826f6957292fb39a67076d12
#
_entry.id   f5e4e056826f6957292fb39a67076d12
#
_cell.length_a   1.000
_cell.length_b   1.000
_cell.length_c   1.000
_cell.angle_alpha   90.00
_cell.angle_beta   90.00
_cell.angle_gamma   90.00
#
_symmetry.space_group_name_H-M   'P 1'
#
loop_
_entity.id
_entity.type
_entity.pdbx_description
1 polymer ?
#
loop_
_entity_poly.entity_id
_entity_poly.type
_entity_poly.pdbx_seq_one_letter_code
_entity_poly.pdbx_strand_id
1 'polypeptide(L)'
;MATATLLSQEIAEGQRLIDALNAAGLSVDSALWNYVTEPETWRLMLTSPLHDREGSLKTYGEILSVFREVKPELKIDWTALVAVSPKHELIEGLRQIQQKWNLDLSGTRMTNTFVDRTWIEDAYIYQIK
;
A
#
# COMPACT_ATOMS: atom_id res chain seq x y z
N MET A 1 -9.87 -9.82 -21.40
CA MET A 1 -10.10 -10.34 -20.06
C MET A 1 -10.28 -9.19 -19.07
N ALA A 2 -11.24 -9.32 -18.19
CA ALA A 2 -11.50 -8.25 -17.23
C ALA A 2 -10.39 -8.20 -16.17
N THR A 3 -9.97 -6.98 -15.82
CA THR A 3 -9.08 -6.74 -14.69
C THR A 3 -9.80 -7.17 -13.42
N ALA A 4 -9.09 -7.83 -12.53
CA ALA A 4 -9.64 -8.17 -11.22
C ALA A 4 -10.07 -6.88 -10.50
N THR A 5 -11.28 -6.86 -9.99
CA THR A 5 -11.85 -5.67 -9.34
C THR A 5 -11.40 -5.60 -7.89
N LEU A 6 -10.94 -4.43 -7.46
CA LEU A 6 -10.69 -4.18 -6.04
C LEU A 6 -12.03 -3.90 -5.36
N LEU A 7 -12.40 -4.75 -4.44
CA LEU A 7 -13.69 -4.66 -3.77
C LEU A 7 -13.64 -3.69 -2.59
N SER A 8 -14.80 -3.08 -2.28
CA SER A 8 -14.92 -2.20 -1.11
C SER A 8 -14.50 -2.91 0.19
N GLN A 9 -14.78 -4.22 0.29
CA GLN A 9 -14.38 -5.03 1.43
C GLN A 9 -12.86 -5.09 1.56
N GLU A 10 -12.14 -5.26 0.45
CA GLU A 10 -10.67 -5.29 0.47
C GLU A 10 -10.10 -3.95 0.89
N ILE A 11 -10.69 -2.86 0.41
CA ILE A 11 -10.27 -1.51 0.82
C ILE A 11 -10.48 -1.33 2.33
N ALA A 12 -11.63 -1.74 2.85
CA ALA A 12 -11.93 -1.63 4.28
C ALA A 12 -10.97 -2.49 5.12
N GLU A 13 -10.69 -3.71 4.67
CA GLU A 13 -9.77 -4.60 5.38
C GLU A 13 -8.34 -4.10 5.36
N GLY A 14 -7.91 -3.50 4.26
CA GLY A 14 -6.60 -2.87 4.20
C GLY A 14 -6.46 -1.74 5.22
N GLN A 15 -7.51 -0.95 5.41
CA GLN A 15 -7.51 0.09 6.43
C GLN A 15 -7.42 -0.51 7.84
N ARG A 16 -8.12 -1.61 8.09
CA ARG A 16 -8.04 -2.30 9.38
C ARG A 16 -6.60 -2.77 9.66
N LEU A 17 -5.92 -3.28 8.66
CA LEU A 17 -4.52 -3.69 8.80
C LEU A 17 -3.63 -2.50 9.10
N ILE A 18 -3.79 -1.40 8.37
CA ILE A 18 -3.01 -0.18 8.60
C ILE A 18 -3.19 0.31 10.03
N ASP A 19 -4.44 0.35 10.50
CA ASP A 19 -4.75 0.79 11.86
C ASP A 19 -4.10 -0.13 12.90
N ALA A 20 -4.14 -1.45 12.67
CA ALA A 20 -3.54 -2.43 13.57
C ALA A 20 -2.01 -2.30 13.61
N LEU A 21 -1.38 -2.05 12.46
CA LEU A 21 0.06 -1.85 12.38
C LEU A 21 0.48 -0.61 13.17
N ASN A 22 -0.23 0.49 12.97
CA ASN A 22 0.05 1.73 13.73
C ASN A 22 -0.13 1.51 15.23
N ALA A 23 -1.19 0.81 15.63
CA ALA A 23 -1.46 0.51 17.04
C ALA A 23 -0.37 -0.39 17.64
N ALA A 24 0.24 -1.24 16.85
CA ALA A 24 1.33 -2.13 17.29
C ALA A 24 2.70 -1.43 17.31
N GLY A 25 2.75 -0.15 16.93
CA GLY A 25 3.99 0.63 16.94
C GLY A 25 4.78 0.59 15.64
N LEU A 26 4.26 -0.07 14.61
CA LEU A 26 4.87 -0.05 13.28
C LEU A 26 4.22 1.08 12.47
N SER A 27 4.88 2.23 12.43
CA SER A 27 4.36 3.39 11.71
C SER A 27 4.22 3.09 10.23
N VAL A 28 3.00 3.19 9.70
CA VAL A 28 2.76 3.11 8.26
C VAL A 28 2.72 4.53 7.72
N ASP A 29 3.69 4.88 6.88
CA ASP A 29 3.77 6.22 6.31
C ASP A 29 2.89 6.36 5.08
N SER A 30 3.04 5.44 4.13
CA SER A 30 2.26 5.44 2.90
C SER A 30 1.68 4.05 2.66
N ALA A 31 0.50 4.01 2.08
CA ALA A 31 -0.17 2.75 1.78
C ALA A 31 -1.08 2.92 0.57
N LEU A 32 -1.04 1.95 -0.34
CA LEU A 32 -1.91 1.92 -1.50
C LEU A 32 -2.09 0.51 -2.03
N TRP A 33 -3.27 0.26 -2.62
CA TRP A 33 -3.48 -0.90 -3.47
C TRP A 33 -2.99 -0.54 -4.87
N ASN A 34 -2.16 -1.39 -5.46
CA ASN A 34 -1.66 -1.20 -6.83
C ASN A 34 -1.89 -2.47 -7.64
N TYR A 35 -2.57 -2.34 -8.77
CA TYR A 35 -2.77 -3.47 -9.68
C TYR A 35 -1.52 -3.66 -10.52
N VAL A 36 -1.00 -4.89 -10.53
CA VAL A 36 0.15 -5.27 -11.37
C VAL A 36 -0.32 -6.24 -12.44
N THR A 37 0.23 -6.12 -13.64
CA THR A 37 -0.19 -6.94 -14.77
C THR A 37 0.53 -8.27 -14.85
N GLU A 38 1.65 -8.43 -14.16
CA GLU A 38 2.39 -9.69 -14.13
C GLU A 38 2.84 -10.01 -12.71
N PRO A 39 2.13 -10.92 -12.02
CA PRO A 39 0.86 -11.55 -12.41
C PRO A 39 -0.32 -10.59 -12.26
N GLU A 40 -1.38 -10.80 -12.98
CA GLU A 40 -2.57 -9.94 -12.93
C GLU A 40 -3.21 -9.99 -11.55
N THR A 41 -2.76 -9.14 -10.63
CA THR A 41 -3.19 -9.16 -9.24
C THR A 41 -3.02 -7.80 -8.57
N TRP A 42 -3.74 -7.63 -7.48
CA TRP A 42 -3.61 -6.45 -6.63
C TRP A 42 -2.53 -6.66 -5.57
N ARG A 43 -1.73 -5.64 -5.32
CA ARG A 43 -0.73 -5.62 -4.26
C ARG A 43 -1.03 -4.49 -3.29
N LEU A 44 -1.01 -4.79 -2.00
CA LEU A 44 -1.11 -3.77 -0.97
C LEU A 44 0.32 -3.36 -0.58
N MET A 45 0.73 -2.19 -1.05
CA MET A 45 2.06 -1.65 -0.77
C MET A 45 2.01 -0.83 0.51
N LEU A 46 2.92 -1.15 1.42
CA LEU A 46 3.01 -0.49 2.73
C LEU A 46 4.43 0.01 2.93
N THR A 47 4.59 1.25 3.37
CA THR A 47 5.89 1.80 3.70
C THR A 47 5.99 2.09 5.18
N SER A 48 7.20 1.92 5.73
CA SER A 48 7.51 2.25 7.11
C SER A 48 8.98 2.63 7.21
N PRO A 49 9.35 3.54 8.12
CA PRO A 49 10.77 3.83 8.37
C PRO A 49 11.57 2.59 8.77
N LEU A 50 10.92 1.57 9.32
CA LEU A 50 11.57 0.31 9.69
C LEU A 50 12.25 -0.34 8.49
N HIS A 51 11.67 -0.20 7.29
CA HIS A 51 12.23 -0.80 6.07
C HIS A 51 13.65 -0.30 5.80
N ASP A 52 13.88 1.00 5.93
CA ASP A 52 15.19 1.57 5.65
C ASP A 52 16.18 1.34 6.80
N ARG A 53 15.68 1.15 8.04
CA ARG A 53 16.54 0.89 9.20
C ARG A 53 16.95 -0.58 9.31
N GLU A 54 16.04 -1.51 9.06
CA GLU A 54 16.26 -2.92 9.36
C GLU A 54 15.98 -3.86 8.18
N GLY A 55 15.63 -3.31 7.02
CA GLY A 55 15.46 -4.08 5.79
C GLY A 55 14.05 -4.58 5.55
N SER A 56 13.81 -5.02 4.32
CA SER A 56 12.49 -5.45 3.86
C SER A 56 12.01 -6.72 4.54
N LEU A 57 12.91 -7.66 4.79
CA LEU A 57 12.54 -8.94 5.40
C LEU A 57 12.02 -8.75 6.82
N LYS A 58 12.71 -7.93 7.61
CA LYS A 58 12.28 -7.62 8.99
C LYS A 58 10.93 -6.91 8.98
N THR A 59 10.78 -5.93 8.12
CA THR A 59 9.53 -5.16 8.00
C THR A 59 8.39 -6.07 7.60
N TYR A 60 8.59 -6.92 6.61
CA TYR A 60 7.57 -7.85 6.14
C TYR A 60 7.16 -8.83 7.25
N GLY A 61 8.13 -9.33 8.01
CA GLY A 61 7.86 -10.22 9.13
C GLY A 61 7.00 -9.57 10.21
N GLU A 62 7.27 -8.30 10.53
CA GLU A 62 6.46 -7.54 11.47
C GLU A 62 5.04 -7.33 10.96
N ILE A 63 4.90 -7.01 9.68
CA ILE A 63 3.57 -6.85 9.06
C ILE A 63 2.77 -8.14 9.16
N LEU A 64 3.37 -9.27 8.80
CA LEU A 64 2.70 -10.57 8.86
C LEU A 64 2.32 -10.96 10.27
N SER A 65 3.16 -10.65 11.25
CA SER A 65 2.88 -10.94 12.65
C SER A 65 1.60 -10.22 13.10
N VAL A 66 1.49 -8.94 12.78
CA VAL A 66 0.29 -8.16 13.11
C VAL A 66 -0.93 -8.65 12.31
N PHE A 67 -0.73 -8.92 11.04
CA PHE A 67 -1.79 -9.43 10.16
C PHE A 67 -2.49 -10.66 10.76
N ARG A 68 -1.71 -11.58 11.31
CA ARG A 68 -2.24 -12.83 11.89
C ARG A 68 -3.04 -12.60 13.17
N GLU A 69 -2.81 -11.49 13.86
CA GLU A 69 -3.45 -11.21 15.13
C GLU A 69 -4.72 -10.37 15.03
N VAL A 70 -5.01 -9.82 13.84
CA VAL A 70 -6.22 -9.00 13.64
C VAL A 70 -7.47 -9.88 13.76
N LYS A 71 -8.42 -9.43 14.58
CA LYS A 71 -9.70 -10.12 14.77
C LYS A 71 -10.86 -9.13 14.57
N PRO A 72 -11.94 -9.51 13.84
CA PRO A 72 -12.08 -10.73 13.03
C PRO A 72 -10.97 -10.85 11.99
N GLU A 73 -10.66 -12.08 11.60
CA GLU A 73 -9.57 -12.33 10.68
C GLU A 73 -9.72 -11.58 9.37
N LEU A 74 -8.60 -11.06 8.87
CA LEU A 74 -8.56 -10.40 7.57
C LEU A 74 -8.67 -11.45 6.46
N LYS A 75 -9.50 -11.17 5.46
CA LYS A 75 -9.69 -12.06 4.31
C LYS A 75 -8.80 -11.71 3.13
N ILE A 76 -8.02 -10.64 3.25
CA ILE A 76 -7.00 -10.30 2.25
C ILE A 76 -5.99 -11.44 2.19
N ASP A 77 -5.58 -11.81 0.98
CA ASP A 77 -4.51 -12.77 0.81
C ASP A 77 -3.19 -12.14 1.29
N TRP A 78 -2.53 -12.80 2.25
CA TRP A 78 -1.27 -12.30 2.79
C TRP A 78 -0.18 -12.15 1.71
N THR A 79 -0.27 -12.92 0.62
CA THR A 79 0.68 -12.82 -0.50
C THR A 79 0.54 -11.51 -1.27
N ALA A 80 -0.56 -10.78 -1.07
CA ALA A 80 -0.75 -9.46 -1.68
C ALA A 80 0.03 -8.36 -0.95
N LEU A 81 0.48 -8.61 0.27
CA LEU A 81 1.17 -7.61 1.09
C LEU A 81 2.60 -7.42 0.63
N VAL A 82 3.02 -6.18 0.41
CA VAL A 82 4.37 -5.84 -0.03
C VAL A 82 4.91 -4.70 0.83
N ALA A 83 6.06 -4.95 1.47
CA ALA A 83 6.76 -3.91 2.20
C ALA A 83 7.74 -3.22 1.24
N VAL A 84 7.62 -1.91 1.10
CA VAL A 84 8.49 -1.12 0.23
C VAL A 84 9.14 0.02 1.00
N SER A 85 10.28 0.49 0.50
CA SER A 85 10.95 1.63 1.09
C SER A 85 10.09 2.89 0.97
N PRO A 86 10.10 3.79 1.97
CA PRO A 86 9.52 5.12 1.81
C PRO A 86 10.12 5.91 0.65
N LYS A 87 11.29 5.51 0.16
CA LYS A 87 11.98 6.11 -1.00
C LYS A 87 11.66 5.41 -2.31
N HIS A 88 10.76 4.44 -2.31
CA HIS A 88 10.35 3.74 -3.51
C HIS A 88 9.90 4.74 -4.58
N GLU A 89 10.27 4.50 -5.85
CA GLU A 89 10.04 5.43 -6.95
C GLU A 89 8.57 5.87 -7.05
N LEU A 90 7.64 4.93 -6.97
CA LEU A 90 6.22 5.25 -7.04
C LEU A 90 5.78 6.11 -5.86
N ILE A 91 6.23 5.80 -4.66
CA ILE A 91 5.89 6.55 -3.45
C ILE A 91 6.43 7.98 -3.55
N GLU A 92 7.66 8.15 -3.99
CA GLU A 92 8.24 9.48 -4.17
C GLU A 92 7.51 10.27 -5.24
N GLY A 93 7.14 9.63 -6.35
CA GLY A 93 6.38 10.27 -7.41
C GLY A 93 5.02 10.76 -6.94
N LEU A 94 4.32 9.96 -6.15
CA LEU A 94 3.03 10.37 -5.57
C LEU A 94 3.20 11.51 -4.57
N ARG A 95 4.26 11.45 -3.76
CA ARG A 95 4.56 12.53 -2.81
C ARG A 95 4.83 13.85 -3.53
N GLN A 96 5.56 13.81 -4.63
CA GLN A 96 5.85 15.00 -5.44
C GLN A 96 4.57 15.59 -6.04
N ILE A 97 3.62 14.77 -6.46
CA ILE A 97 2.32 15.23 -6.95
C ILE A 97 1.60 16.00 -5.85
N GLN A 98 1.57 15.46 -4.64
CA GLN A 98 0.93 16.13 -3.51
C GLN A 98 1.57 17.49 -3.23
N GLN A 99 2.91 17.56 -3.26
CA GLN A 99 3.64 18.80 -2.99
C GLN A 99 3.44 19.81 -4.11
N LYS A 100 3.60 19.39 -5.35
CA LYS A 100 3.53 20.27 -6.51
C LYS A 100 2.15 20.91 -6.69
N TRP A 101 1.10 20.12 -6.48
CA TRP A 101 -0.27 20.55 -6.73
C TRP A 101 -1.01 20.93 -5.45
N ASN A 102 -0.33 20.87 -4.29
CA ASN A 102 -0.93 21.11 -2.98
C ASN A 102 -2.20 20.28 -2.79
N LEU A 103 -2.08 18.98 -3.07
CA LEU A 103 -3.18 18.02 -2.97
C LEU A 103 -2.94 17.03 -1.85
N ASP A 104 -4.03 16.45 -1.36
CA ASP A 104 -3.99 15.25 -0.53
C ASP A 104 -4.59 14.10 -1.36
N LEU A 105 -3.79 13.08 -1.64
CA LEU A 105 -4.21 11.95 -2.45
C LEU A 105 -4.95 10.87 -1.64
N SER A 106 -5.15 11.08 -0.34
CA SER A 106 -5.84 10.10 0.51
C SER A 106 -7.24 9.80 -0.03
N GLY A 107 -7.54 8.50 -0.18
CA GLY A 107 -8.84 8.05 -0.70
C GLY A 107 -9.00 8.19 -2.22
N THR A 108 -7.93 8.45 -2.93
CA THR A 108 -7.98 8.68 -4.38
C THR A 108 -7.81 7.38 -5.15
N ARG A 109 -8.63 7.20 -6.20
CA ARG A 109 -8.47 6.14 -7.19
C ARG A 109 -7.76 6.71 -8.41
N MET A 110 -6.71 6.02 -8.88
CA MET A 110 -5.97 6.41 -10.07
C MET A 110 -6.00 5.29 -11.10
N THR A 111 -6.26 5.63 -12.35
CA THR A 111 -6.31 4.64 -13.44
C THR A 111 -5.60 5.17 -14.67
N ASN A 112 -4.91 4.27 -15.36
CA ASN A 112 -4.31 4.51 -16.67
C ASN A 112 -3.52 5.83 -16.74
N THR A 113 -2.58 6.00 -15.82
CA THR A 113 -1.80 7.24 -15.74
C THR A 113 -0.34 6.93 -15.41
N PHE A 114 0.54 7.85 -15.80
CA PHE A 114 1.94 7.79 -15.36
C PHE A 114 2.11 8.64 -14.10
N VAL A 115 2.84 8.07 -13.15
CA VAL A 115 3.36 8.80 -12.01
C VAL A 115 4.88 8.78 -12.19
N ASP A 116 5.42 9.91 -12.64
CA ASP A 116 6.80 10.01 -13.06
C ASP A 116 7.06 8.97 -14.18
N ARG A 117 7.90 7.97 -13.97
CA ARG A 117 8.21 6.92 -14.95
C ARG A 117 7.42 5.65 -14.76
N THR A 118 6.56 5.61 -13.74
CA THR A 118 5.81 4.42 -13.39
C THR A 118 4.41 4.49 -13.97
N TRP A 119 4.05 3.49 -14.77
CA TRP A 119 2.69 3.36 -15.29
C TRP A 119 1.79 2.75 -14.22
N ILE A 120 0.67 3.40 -13.93
CA ILE A 120 -0.36 2.89 -13.04
C ILE A 120 -1.57 2.52 -13.87
N GLU A 121 -1.89 1.23 -13.92
CA GLU A 121 -3.11 0.76 -14.55
C GLU A 121 -4.32 1.02 -13.66
N ASP A 122 -4.21 0.69 -12.38
CA ASP A 122 -5.25 0.93 -11.39
C ASP A 122 -4.63 0.94 -9.98
N ALA A 123 -5.06 1.88 -9.16
CA ALA A 123 -4.57 1.99 -7.79
C ALA A 123 -5.60 2.68 -6.90
N TYR A 124 -5.62 2.31 -5.62
CA TYR A 124 -6.35 3.03 -4.58
C TYR A 124 -5.37 3.46 -3.51
N ILE A 125 -5.32 4.75 -3.23
CA ILE A 125 -4.36 5.34 -2.29
C ILE A 125 -5.05 5.58 -0.95
N TYR A 126 -4.53 4.95 0.13
CA TYR A 126 -5.00 5.26 1.49
C TYR A 126 -4.40 6.56 1.96
N GLN A 127 -3.09 6.70 1.84
CA GLN A 127 -2.37 7.91 2.23
C GLN A 127 -0.95 7.87 1.67
N ILE A 128 -0.38 9.04 1.47
CA ILE A 128 1.02 9.22 1.07
C ILE A 128 1.65 10.26 1.99
N LYS A 129 2.69 9.86 2.69
CA LYS A 129 3.45 10.77 3.57
C LYS A 129 4.86 10.95 3.12
#